data_d51a6138b2a47b73332b4ab29aca2288
#
_entry.id   d51a6138b2a47b73332b4ab29aca2288
#
_cell.length_a   1.000
_cell.length_b   1.000
_cell.length_c   1.000
_cell.angle_alpha   90.00
_cell.angle_beta   90.00
_cell.angle_gamma   90.00
#
_symmetry.space_group_name_H-M   'P 1'
#
loop_
_entity.id
_entity.type
_entity.pdbx_description
1 polymer ?
#
loop_
_entity_poly.entity_id
_entity_poly.type
_entity_poly.pdbx_seq_one_letter_code
_entity_poly.pdbx_strand_id
1 'polypeptide(L)'
;MAVSNIQAVFLCGVSASGKSTLAALLHGSLRCDIISIGEIIRAQYTPQQILSEEIDSEDFFSQIRKRIEQRNTNLVIIDNFPYSIEQYNIWLKYFPPPILTLHIKSNNASLRKSLRGRLDDNFTDIISRHNKFQKYTIPAIEYLKVHSSLIEINGDQLPRKLLEESINLIHEILINRQTLFHDLSTPVIFQRLSISAKPLIRKGPFKSGYRVYLPDSIYIPPSETQCHSILVVLEVGSRSIGLLTGVIANKGALVHPTFIESGAEEIKIAITNLTFVTILIDAGLPIAEITFLPVLIPIPTEAKVIKYGYQQRY
;
A
#
# COMPACT_ATOMS: atom_id res chain seq x y z
N MET A 1 -23.67 -6.01 -2.83
CA MET A 1 -22.59 -5.61 -1.87
C MET A 1 -22.11 -4.22 -2.23
N ALA A 2 -21.79 -3.38 -1.25
CA ALA A 2 -21.35 -2.01 -1.53
C ALA A 2 -20.00 -2.03 -2.27
N VAL A 3 -19.85 -1.17 -3.27
CA VAL A 3 -18.60 -1.02 -4.07
C VAL A 3 -17.42 -0.58 -3.20
N SER A 4 -17.69 0.06 -2.07
CA SER A 4 -16.69 0.51 -1.08
C SER A 4 -15.91 -0.62 -0.38
N ASN A 5 -16.37 -1.87 -0.41
CA ASN A 5 -15.75 -3.01 0.29
C ASN A 5 -14.92 -3.93 -0.63
N ILE A 6 -14.59 -3.47 -1.82
CA ILE A 6 -13.76 -4.26 -2.74
C ILE A 6 -12.29 -4.25 -2.32
N GLN A 7 -11.66 -5.41 -2.37
CA GLN A 7 -10.22 -5.63 -2.19
C GLN A 7 -9.65 -6.07 -3.54
N ALA A 8 -9.25 -5.10 -4.36
CA ALA A 8 -8.76 -5.37 -5.70
C ALA A 8 -7.26 -5.71 -5.68
N VAL A 9 -6.88 -6.79 -6.36
CA VAL A 9 -5.50 -7.13 -6.70
C VAL A 9 -5.34 -6.99 -8.20
N PHE A 10 -4.41 -6.16 -8.64
CA PHE A 10 -4.12 -6.00 -10.06
C PHE A 10 -3.00 -6.93 -10.50
N LEU A 11 -3.16 -7.55 -11.66
CA LEU A 11 -2.10 -8.28 -12.33
C LEU A 11 -1.66 -7.53 -13.58
N CYS A 12 -0.42 -7.09 -13.62
CA CYS A 12 0.17 -6.42 -14.78
C CYS A 12 1.45 -7.12 -15.24
N GLY A 13 1.84 -6.87 -16.47
CA GLY A 13 3.03 -7.48 -17.09
C GLY A 13 2.85 -7.66 -18.59
N VAL A 14 3.93 -7.97 -19.27
CA VAL A 14 3.94 -8.16 -20.73
C VAL A 14 3.02 -9.31 -21.18
N SER A 15 2.58 -9.30 -22.42
CA SER A 15 1.79 -10.41 -22.99
C SER A 15 2.53 -11.73 -22.84
N ALA A 16 1.81 -12.80 -22.52
CA ALA A 16 2.35 -14.14 -22.27
C ALA A 16 3.27 -14.31 -21.04
N SER A 17 3.30 -13.34 -20.11
CA SER A 17 4.05 -13.48 -18.84
C SER A 17 3.37 -14.39 -17.81
N GLY A 18 2.24 -15.00 -18.11
CA GLY A 18 1.54 -15.93 -17.20
C GLY A 18 0.45 -15.30 -16.32
N LYS A 19 0.09 -14.01 -16.52
CA LYS A 19 -0.93 -13.31 -15.73
C LYS A 19 -2.26 -14.07 -15.64
N SER A 20 -2.85 -14.40 -16.77
CA SER A 20 -4.18 -15.05 -16.81
C SER A 20 -4.13 -16.47 -16.24
N THR A 21 -3.00 -17.18 -16.41
CA THR A 21 -2.77 -18.47 -15.75
C THR A 21 -2.71 -18.29 -14.24
N LEU A 22 -1.99 -17.30 -13.76
CA LEU A 22 -1.92 -16.98 -12.33
C LEU A 22 -3.30 -16.58 -11.79
N ALA A 23 -4.06 -15.74 -12.52
CA ALA A 23 -5.42 -15.37 -12.13
C ALA A 23 -6.33 -16.59 -11.93
N ALA A 24 -6.30 -17.54 -12.88
CA ALA A 24 -7.07 -18.78 -12.78
C ALA A 24 -6.64 -19.65 -11.60
N LEU A 25 -5.33 -19.76 -11.34
CA LEU A 25 -4.79 -20.51 -10.19
C LEU A 25 -5.16 -19.84 -8.86
N LEU A 26 -5.12 -18.51 -8.78
CA LEU A 26 -5.55 -17.75 -7.59
C LEU A 26 -7.04 -17.95 -7.32
N HIS A 27 -7.88 -17.93 -8.35
CA HIS A 27 -9.31 -18.22 -8.20
C HIS A 27 -9.59 -19.62 -7.66
N GLY A 28 -8.84 -20.61 -8.12
CA GLY A 28 -8.96 -21.99 -7.62
C GLY A 28 -8.44 -22.19 -6.19
N SER A 29 -7.54 -21.31 -5.73
CA SER A 29 -6.86 -21.45 -4.42
C SER A 29 -7.38 -20.49 -3.37
N LEU A 30 -7.87 -19.32 -3.78
CA LEU A 30 -8.43 -18.29 -2.92
C LEU A 30 -9.92 -18.10 -3.25
N ARG A 31 -10.68 -17.72 -2.23
CA ARG A 31 -12.09 -17.32 -2.46
C ARG A 31 -12.10 -15.89 -3.04
N CYS A 32 -11.87 -15.78 -4.35
CA CYS A 32 -11.82 -14.52 -5.07
C CYS A 32 -12.55 -14.59 -6.41
N ASP A 33 -13.04 -13.45 -6.90
CA ASP A 33 -13.57 -13.32 -8.25
C ASP A 33 -12.48 -12.83 -9.21
N ILE A 34 -12.59 -13.17 -10.51
CA ILE A 34 -11.69 -12.67 -11.55
C ILE A 34 -12.45 -11.76 -12.49
N ILE A 35 -11.85 -10.62 -12.83
CA ILE A 35 -12.28 -9.75 -13.91
C ILE A 35 -11.16 -9.66 -14.93
N SER A 36 -11.33 -10.31 -16.06
CA SER A 36 -10.39 -10.28 -17.17
C SER A 36 -10.69 -9.08 -18.08
N ILE A 37 -9.79 -8.11 -18.07
CA ILE A 37 -9.90 -6.93 -18.94
C ILE A 37 -9.85 -7.33 -20.42
N GLY A 38 -9.02 -8.31 -20.75
CA GLY A 38 -8.94 -8.83 -22.12
C GLY A 38 -10.24 -9.47 -22.61
N GLU A 39 -11.01 -10.10 -21.73
CA GLU A 39 -12.33 -10.66 -22.08
C GLU A 39 -13.36 -9.56 -22.28
N ILE A 40 -13.39 -8.55 -21.43
CA ILE A 40 -14.29 -7.39 -21.58
C ILE A 40 -14.05 -6.71 -22.94
N ILE A 41 -12.79 -6.42 -23.26
CA ILE A 41 -12.43 -5.79 -24.52
C ILE A 41 -12.84 -6.64 -25.73
N ARG A 42 -12.54 -7.93 -25.74
CA ARG A 42 -12.90 -8.83 -26.85
C ARG A 42 -14.41 -9.03 -27.01
N ALA A 43 -15.19 -8.93 -25.94
CA ALA A 43 -16.64 -9.09 -25.98
C ALA A 43 -17.36 -7.85 -26.54
N GLN A 44 -16.76 -6.66 -26.44
CA GLN A 44 -17.43 -5.39 -26.76
C GLN A 44 -16.87 -4.70 -27.99
N TYR A 45 -15.60 -4.90 -28.30
CA TYR A 45 -14.90 -4.15 -29.35
C TYR A 45 -14.43 -5.07 -30.46
N THR A 46 -14.59 -4.62 -31.69
CA THR A 46 -14.04 -5.31 -32.86
C THR A 46 -12.51 -5.24 -32.85
N PRO A 47 -11.83 -6.18 -33.54
CA PRO A 47 -10.37 -6.12 -33.67
C PRO A 47 -9.86 -4.77 -34.22
N GLN A 48 -10.61 -4.12 -35.12
CA GLN A 48 -10.27 -2.82 -35.68
C GLN A 48 -10.32 -1.70 -34.61
N GLN A 49 -11.39 -1.65 -33.81
CA GLN A 49 -11.50 -0.69 -32.69
C GLN A 49 -10.43 -0.89 -31.63
N ILE A 50 -10.03 -2.12 -31.37
CA ILE A 50 -8.91 -2.42 -30.44
C ILE A 50 -7.58 -1.94 -31.01
N LEU A 51 -7.40 -2.02 -32.33
CA LEU A 51 -6.19 -1.56 -32.99
C LEU A 51 -6.13 -0.03 -33.13
N SER A 52 -7.26 0.64 -33.38
CA SER A 52 -7.37 2.11 -33.53
C SER A 52 -7.39 2.85 -32.18
N GLU A 53 -7.36 2.15 -31.04
CA GLU A 53 -7.44 2.73 -29.69
C GLU A 53 -8.75 3.49 -29.41
N GLU A 54 -9.80 3.26 -30.19
CA GLU A 54 -11.15 3.83 -30.02
C GLU A 54 -11.96 3.11 -28.94
N ILE A 55 -11.39 2.95 -27.75
CA ILE A 55 -12.08 2.37 -26.61
C ILE A 55 -12.64 3.51 -25.77
N ASP A 56 -13.96 3.62 -25.72
CA ASP A 56 -14.63 4.54 -24.82
C ASP A 56 -14.33 4.16 -23.36
N SER A 57 -13.65 5.06 -22.67
CA SER A 57 -13.23 4.84 -21.29
C SER A 57 -14.41 4.73 -20.32
N GLU A 58 -15.52 5.47 -20.54
CA GLU A 58 -16.68 5.43 -19.66
C GLU A 58 -17.46 4.13 -19.82
N ASP A 59 -17.71 3.69 -21.06
CA ASP A 59 -18.35 2.42 -21.31
C ASP A 59 -17.53 1.24 -20.80
N PHE A 60 -16.23 1.26 -21.03
CA PHE A 60 -15.30 0.25 -20.49
C PHE A 60 -15.38 0.15 -18.95
N PHE A 61 -15.33 1.27 -18.24
CA PHE A 61 -15.42 1.27 -16.77
C PHE A 61 -16.81 0.93 -16.26
N SER A 62 -17.89 1.22 -17.02
CA SER A 62 -19.24 0.78 -16.69
C SER A 62 -19.34 -0.74 -16.65
N GLN A 63 -18.68 -1.44 -17.57
CA GLN A 63 -18.65 -2.90 -17.63
C GLN A 63 -17.83 -3.51 -16.49
N ILE A 64 -16.69 -2.92 -16.15
CA ILE A 64 -15.92 -3.33 -14.97
C ILE A 64 -16.80 -3.20 -13.72
N ARG A 65 -17.48 -2.06 -13.57
CA ARG A 65 -18.39 -1.80 -12.45
C ARG A 65 -19.51 -2.82 -12.36
N LYS A 66 -20.17 -3.12 -13.47
CA LYS A 66 -21.23 -4.13 -13.54
C LYS A 66 -20.74 -5.49 -13.08
N ARG A 67 -19.54 -5.93 -13.51
CA ARG A 67 -18.95 -7.19 -13.08
C ARG A 67 -18.58 -7.18 -11.59
N ILE A 68 -18.07 -6.04 -11.09
CA ILE A 68 -17.79 -5.86 -9.67
C ILE A 68 -19.07 -5.92 -8.82
N GLU A 69 -20.16 -5.34 -9.29
CA GLU A 69 -21.46 -5.41 -8.61
C GLU A 69 -22.05 -6.82 -8.57
N GLN A 70 -21.76 -7.64 -9.57
CA GLN A 70 -22.18 -9.04 -9.68
C GLN A 70 -21.26 -10.03 -8.92
N ARG A 71 -20.18 -9.58 -8.32
CA ARG A 71 -19.22 -10.43 -7.61
C ARG A 71 -19.83 -11.14 -6.40
N ASN A 72 -19.29 -12.31 -6.09
CA ASN A 72 -19.68 -13.10 -4.92
C ASN A 72 -18.74 -12.91 -3.72
N THR A 73 -17.56 -12.31 -3.95
CA THR A 73 -16.52 -12.13 -2.93
C THR A 73 -16.04 -10.69 -2.86
N ASN A 74 -15.40 -10.32 -1.76
CA ASN A 74 -14.80 -8.98 -1.64
C ASN A 74 -13.41 -8.90 -2.28
N LEU A 75 -12.69 -10.03 -2.38
CA LEU A 75 -11.41 -10.12 -3.05
C LEU A 75 -11.62 -10.32 -4.55
N VAL A 76 -11.09 -9.40 -5.35
CA VAL A 76 -11.23 -9.42 -6.81
C VAL A 76 -9.86 -9.29 -7.47
N ILE A 77 -9.55 -10.22 -8.35
CA ILE A 77 -8.35 -10.18 -9.18
C ILE A 77 -8.71 -9.50 -10.51
N ILE A 78 -8.06 -8.40 -10.81
CA ILE A 78 -8.21 -7.69 -12.09
C ILE A 78 -7.04 -8.08 -12.98
N ASP A 79 -7.31 -8.96 -13.95
CA ASP A 79 -6.27 -9.47 -14.87
C ASP A 79 -5.99 -8.48 -16.00
N ASN A 80 -4.72 -8.19 -16.21
CA ASN A 80 -4.18 -7.30 -17.23
C ASN A 80 -4.59 -5.82 -17.02
N PHE A 81 -4.40 -5.29 -15.81
CA PHE A 81 -4.75 -3.92 -15.42
C PHE A 81 -3.74 -3.34 -14.42
N PRO A 82 -3.48 -2.02 -14.44
CA PRO A 82 -3.94 -1.06 -15.45
C PRO A 82 -3.08 -1.12 -16.72
N TYR A 83 -3.67 -0.73 -17.84
CA TYR A 83 -2.96 -0.61 -19.10
C TYR A 83 -2.22 0.73 -19.23
N SER A 84 -2.75 1.79 -18.62
CA SER A 84 -2.16 3.14 -18.61
C SER A 84 -2.41 3.87 -17.30
N ILE A 85 -1.72 5.00 -17.11
CA ILE A 85 -1.93 5.88 -15.93
C ILE A 85 -3.36 6.43 -15.92
N GLU A 86 -3.91 6.78 -17.08
CA GLU A 86 -5.29 7.29 -17.21
C GLU A 86 -6.28 6.25 -16.69
N GLN A 87 -6.13 4.99 -17.08
CA GLN A 87 -6.99 3.91 -16.59
C GLN A 87 -6.92 3.77 -15.06
N TYR A 88 -5.74 3.86 -14.48
CA TYR A 88 -5.58 3.84 -13.05
C TYR A 88 -6.28 5.04 -12.37
N ASN A 89 -6.12 6.24 -12.93
CA ASN A 89 -6.77 7.43 -12.40
C ASN A 89 -8.30 7.36 -12.52
N ILE A 90 -8.83 6.78 -13.60
CA ILE A 90 -10.28 6.55 -13.75
C ILE A 90 -10.75 5.50 -12.73
N TRP A 91 -9.98 4.42 -12.50
CA TRP A 91 -10.28 3.45 -11.46
C TRP A 91 -10.49 4.13 -10.09
N LEU A 92 -9.59 5.04 -9.72
CA LEU A 92 -9.66 5.75 -8.43
C LEU A 92 -10.88 6.67 -8.27
N LYS A 93 -11.56 7.04 -9.37
CA LYS A 93 -12.83 7.79 -9.30
C LYS A 93 -14.00 6.93 -8.85
N TYR A 94 -13.98 5.64 -9.14
CA TYR A 94 -15.11 4.73 -8.93
C TYR A 94 -14.86 3.68 -7.84
N PHE A 95 -13.61 3.35 -7.57
CA PHE A 95 -13.21 2.25 -6.70
C PHE A 95 -12.09 2.66 -5.74
N PRO A 96 -11.98 1.98 -4.59
CA PRO A 96 -10.82 2.17 -3.72
C PRO A 96 -9.51 1.76 -4.43
N PRO A 97 -8.37 2.29 -3.99
CA PRO A 97 -7.07 1.86 -4.49
C PRO A 97 -6.90 0.35 -4.37
N PRO A 98 -6.18 -0.30 -5.31
CA PRO A 98 -5.90 -1.72 -5.21
C PRO A 98 -5.16 -2.03 -3.90
N ILE A 99 -5.43 -3.19 -3.34
CA ILE A 99 -4.70 -3.64 -2.15
C ILE A 99 -3.27 -4.04 -2.50
N LEU A 100 -3.07 -4.52 -3.73
CA LEU A 100 -1.80 -4.98 -4.26
C LEU A 100 -1.83 -4.90 -5.78
N THR A 101 -0.70 -4.54 -6.38
CA THR A 101 -0.44 -4.73 -7.81
C THR A 101 0.73 -5.70 -7.95
N LEU A 102 0.53 -6.84 -8.61
CA LEU A 102 1.58 -7.80 -8.93
C LEU A 102 2.06 -7.56 -10.37
N HIS A 103 3.29 -7.11 -10.50
CA HIS A 103 3.95 -6.99 -11.80
C HIS A 103 4.73 -8.26 -12.11
N ILE A 104 4.18 -9.08 -13.03
CA ILE A 104 4.80 -10.34 -13.44
C ILE A 104 5.85 -10.05 -14.51
N LYS A 105 7.11 -10.10 -14.11
CA LYS A 105 8.27 -9.94 -14.98
C LYS A 105 8.62 -11.27 -15.64
N SER A 106 8.84 -11.25 -16.95
CA SER A 106 9.32 -12.42 -17.71
C SER A 106 10.39 -11.98 -18.68
N ASN A 107 11.39 -12.83 -18.87
CA ASN A 107 12.46 -12.57 -19.81
C ASN A 107 12.03 -12.86 -21.25
N ASN A 108 12.75 -12.31 -22.23
CA ASN A 108 12.42 -12.43 -23.65
C ASN A 108 12.42 -13.88 -24.17
N ALA A 109 13.21 -14.78 -23.58
CA ALA A 109 13.28 -16.18 -23.99
C ALA A 109 12.03 -16.95 -23.57
N SER A 110 11.56 -16.78 -22.33
CA SER A 110 10.33 -17.36 -21.82
C SER A 110 9.11 -16.84 -22.58
N LEU A 111 9.07 -15.53 -22.86
CA LEU A 111 8.01 -14.92 -23.65
C LEU A 111 7.91 -15.50 -25.07
N ARG A 112 9.04 -15.64 -25.77
CA ARG A 112 9.09 -16.26 -27.11
C ARG A 112 8.58 -17.69 -27.09
N LYS A 113 8.92 -18.48 -26.06
CA LYS A 113 8.44 -19.84 -25.89
C LYS A 113 6.94 -19.89 -25.67
N SER A 114 6.39 -19.05 -24.81
CA SER A 114 4.95 -18.99 -24.51
C SER A 114 4.12 -18.48 -25.68
N LEU A 115 4.67 -17.56 -26.50
CA LEU A 115 3.99 -17.05 -27.69
C LEU A 115 3.90 -18.08 -28.82
N ARG A 116 4.89 -18.98 -28.97
CA ARG A 116 4.88 -20.05 -29.98
C ARG A 116 3.76 -21.09 -29.75
N GLY A 117 3.22 -21.19 -28.55
CA GLY A 117 2.13 -22.10 -28.20
C GLY A 117 0.71 -21.55 -28.42
N ARG A 118 0.58 -20.27 -28.77
CA ARG A 118 -0.71 -19.66 -29.05
C ARG A 118 -1.00 -19.69 -30.56
N LEU A 119 -1.98 -20.50 -30.94
CA LEU A 119 -2.40 -20.66 -32.34
C LEU A 119 -3.08 -19.43 -32.97
N ASP A 120 -3.51 -18.47 -32.12
CA ASP A 120 -4.38 -17.35 -32.52
C ASP A 120 -3.62 -16.03 -32.69
N ASP A 121 -2.31 -15.96 -32.43
CA ASP A 121 -1.54 -14.70 -32.48
C ASP A 121 -0.67 -14.65 -33.75
N ASN A 122 -1.02 -13.75 -34.67
CA ASN A 122 -0.13 -13.35 -35.75
C ASN A 122 1.07 -12.58 -35.23
N PHE A 123 2.23 -12.73 -35.87
CA PHE A 123 3.49 -12.09 -35.47
C PHE A 123 3.38 -10.56 -35.36
N THR A 124 2.61 -9.91 -36.24
CA THR A 124 2.27 -8.48 -36.21
C THR A 124 1.53 -8.06 -34.93
N ASP A 125 0.62 -8.89 -34.44
CA ASP A 125 -0.14 -8.60 -33.21
C ASP A 125 0.74 -8.69 -31.97
N ILE A 126 1.72 -9.56 -31.97
CA ILE A 126 2.69 -9.71 -30.87
C ILE A 126 3.57 -8.46 -30.76
N ILE A 127 4.09 -7.98 -31.89
CA ILE A 127 4.91 -6.76 -31.93
C ILE A 127 4.08 -5.53 -31.51
N SER A 128 2.86 -5.41 -32.02
CA SER A 128 1.96 -4.32 -31.67
C SER A 128 1.67 -4.31 -30.17
N ARG A 129 1.34 -5.45 -29.56
CA ARG A 129 1.12 -5.58 -28.10
C ARG A 129 2.37 -5.25 -27.29
N HIS A 130 3.55 -5.64 -27.76
CA HIS A 130 4.81 -5.31 -27.10
C HIS A 130 5.08 -3.82 -27.13
N ASN A 131 4.91 -3.18 -28.28
CA ASN A 131 5.07 -1.72 -28.42
C ASN A 131 4.08 -0.94 -27.54
N LYS A 132 2.83 -1.37 -27.51
CA LYS A 132 1.80 -0.78 -26.63
C LYS A 132 2.16 -0.96 -25.15
N PHE A 133 2.64 -2.13 -24.75
CA PHE A 133 3.12 -2.38 -23.38
C PHE A 133 4.24 -1.40 -23.00
N GLN A 134 5.24 -1.22 -23.88
CA GLN A 134 6.34 -0.30 -23.63
C GLN A 134 5.86 1.17 -23.56
N LYS A 135 4.94 1.56 -24.44
CA LYS A 135 4.49 2.95 -24.54
C LYS A 135 3.56 3.36 -23.39
N TYR A 136 2.68 2.47 -22.93
CA TYR A 136 1.62 2.83 -21.99
C TYR A 136 1.74 2.13 -20.63
N THR A 137 2.06 0.82 -20.63
CA THR A 137 2.01 0.03 -19.40
C THR A 137 3.28 0.20 -18.56
N ILE A 138 4.46 0.33 -19.18
CA ILE A 138 5.69 0.60 -18.44
C ILE A 138 5.60 1.92 -17.66
N PRO A 139 5.19 3.06 -18.25
CA PRO A 139 4.96 4.28 -17.48
C PRO A 139 3.95 4.12 -16.35
N ALA A 140 2.88 3.33 -16.57
CA ALA A 140 1.91 3.05 -15.52
C ALA A 140 2.52 2.23 -14.37
N ILE A 141 3.35 1.23 -14.66
CA ILE A 141 4.08 0.44 -13.67
C ILE A 141 5.02 1.32 -12.85
N GLU A 142 5.80 2.19 -13.50
CA GLU A 142 6.70 3.11 -12.77
C GLU A 142 5.91 4.11 -11.90
N TYR A 143 4.78 4.60 -12.39
CA TYR A 143 3.88 5.43 -11.61
C TYR A 143 3.35 4.67 -10.38
N LEU A 144 2.90 3.43 -10.55
CA LEU A 144 2.36 2.59 -9.48
C LEU A 144 3.41 2.21 -8.43
N LYS A 145 4.68 2.06 -8.79
CA LYS A 145 5.78 1.83 -7.82
C LYS A 145 5.88 2.93 -6.77
N VAL A 146 5.55 4.15 -7.15
CA VAL A 146 5.62 5.33 -6.27
C VAL A 146 4.30 5.59 -5.55
N HIS A 147 3.17 5.39 -6.23
CA HIS A 147 1.84 5.84 -5.77
C HIS A 147 0.93 4.71 -5.29
N SER A 148 1.34 3.47 -5.44
CA SER A 148 0.57 2.28 -5.08
C SER A 148 1.47 1.18 -4.53
N SER A 149 0.84 0.05 -4.23
CA SER A 149 1.50 -1.15 -3.74
C SER A 149 1.84 -2.05 -4.90
N LEU A 150 2.97 -1.83 -5.50
CA LEU A 150 3.42 -2.68 -6.57
C LEU A 150 4.58 -3.57 -6.09
N ILE A 151 4.42 -4.88 -6.28
CA ILE A 151 5.47 -5.88 -6.06
C ILE A 151 5.78 -6.56 -7.39
N GLU A 152 7.06 -6.62 -7.72
CA GLU A 152 7.55 -7.33 -8.90
C GLU A 152 7.81 -8.80 -8.54
N ILE A 153 7.25 -9.71 -9.31
CA ILE A 153 7.43 -11.16 -9.14
C ILE A 153 8.00 -11.76 -10.41
N ASN A 154 8.80 -12.81 -10.24
CA ASN A 154 9.43 -13.49 -11.37
C ASN A 154 8.44 -14.44 -12.05
N GLY A 155 8.00 -14.10 -13.27
CA GLY A 155 7.09 -14.90 -14.09
C GLY A 155 7.74 -16.11 -14.78
N ASP A 156 9.07 -16.23 -14.73
CA ASP A 156 9.80 -17.34 -15.37
C ASP A 156 9.93 -18.57 -14.47
N GLN A 157 9.47 -18.46 -13.23
CA GLN A 157 9.43 -19.58 -12.28
C GLN A 157 8.27 -20.54 -12.58
N LEU A 158 8.30 -21.72 -11.92
CA LEU A 158 7.22 -22.70 -12.05
C LEU A 158 5.88 -22.10 -11.62
N PRO A 159 4.76 -22.38 -12.31
CA PRO A 159 3.44 -21.83 -11.98
C PRO A 159 3.02 -22.05 -10.53
N ARG A 160 3.37 -23.21 -9.96
CA ARG A 160 3.10 -23.50 -8.55
C ARG A 160 3.84 -22.55 -7.59
N LYS A 161 5.11 -22.29 -7.85
CA LYS A 161 5.93 -21.39 -7.03
C LYS A 161 5.44 -19.94 -7.15
N LEU A 162 5.09 -19.53 -8.37
CA LEU A 162 4.49 -18.21 -8.62
C LEU A 162 3.16 -18.04 -7.86
N LEU A 163 2.33 -19.08 -7.85
CA LEU A 163 1.08 -19.10 -7.10
C LEU A 163 1.32 -19.00 -5.59
N GLU A 164 2.21 -19.82 -5.02
CA GLU A 164 2.54 -19.82 -3.58
C GLU A 164 3.05 -18.45 -3.13
N GLU A 165 3.96 -17.84 -3.89
CA GLU A 165 4.48 -16.50 -3.63
C GLU A 165 3.36 -15.44 -3.65
N SER A 166 2.50 -15.50 -4.68
CA SER A 166 1.39 -14.56 -4.82
C SER A 166 0.35 -14.70 -3.70
N ILE A 167 0.02 -15.93 -3.29
CA ILE A 167 -0.90 -16.20 -2.18
C ILE A 167 -0.32 -15.62 -0.88
N ASN A 168 0.95 -15.86 -0.60
CA ASN A 168 1.60 -15.36 0.62
C ASN A 168 1.57 -13.83 0.67
N LEU A 169 1.88 -13.15 -0.42
CA LEU A 169 1.81 -11.69 -0.52
C LEU A 169 0.39 -11.16 -0.31
N ILE A 170 -0.62 -11.79 -0.93
CA ILE A 170 -2.03 -11.42 -0.76
C ILE A 170 -2.46 -11.63 0.68
N HIS A 171 -2.15 -12.80 1.28
CA HIS A 171 -2.50 -13.10 2.67
C HIS A 171 -1.83 -12.14 3.66
N GLU A 172 -0.54 -11.86 3.50
CA GLU A 172 0.17 -10.89 4.33
C GLU A 172 -0.51 -9.53 4.32
N ILE A 173 -0.90 -9.05 3.13
CA ILE A 173 -1.61 -7.78 2.99
C ILE A 173 -3.01 -7.83 3.59
N LEU A 174 -3.74 -8.94 3.40
CA LEU A 174 -5.08 -9.10 3.95
C LEU A 174 -5.03 -9.19 5.48
N ILE A 175 -4.09 -9.93 6.05
CA ILE A 175 -3.88 -10.03 7.50
C ILE A 175 -3.49 -8.66 8.06
N ASN A 176 -2.51 -7.99 7.46
CA ASN A 176 -2.09 -6.67 7.88
C ASN A 176 -3.22 -5.64 7.76
N ARG A 177 -4.11 -5.76 6.77
CA ARG A 177 -5.31 -4.94 6.66
C ARG A 177 -6.38 -5.34 7.66
N GLN A 178 -6.60 -6.62 7.93
CA GLN A 178 -7.57 -7.07 8.93
C GLN A 178 -7.14 -6.63 10.33
N THR A 179 -5.87 -6.75 10.68
CA THR A 179 -5.32 -6.20 11.93
C THR A 179 -5.43 -4.69 11.99
N LEU A 180 -5.20 -3.99 10.88
CA LEU A 180 -5.39 -2.54 10.78
C LEU A 180 -6.87 -2.11 10.76
N PHE A 181 -7.78 -2.90 10.18
CA PHE A 181 -9.20 -2.53 10.05
C PHE A 181 -10.09 -3.05 11.20
N HIS A 182 -9.72 -4.14 11.87
CA HIS A 182 -10.46 -4.58 13.06
C HIS A 182 -10.23 -3.67 14.28
N ASP A 183 -9.14 -2.91 14.30
CA ASP A 183 -8.81 -2.01 15.40
C ASP A 183 -8.88 -0.50 15.06
N LEU A 184 -9.00 -0.12 13.79
CA LEU A 184 -9.17 1.28 13.38
C LEU A 184 -10.67 1.66 13.21
N SER A 185 -11.53 1.19 14.09
CA SER A 185 -12.90 1.74 14.19
C SER A 185 -12.92 3.20 14.69
N THR A 186 -11.80 3.69 15.19
CA THR A 186 -11.58 5.09 15.51
C THR A 186 -10.55 5.68 14.55
N PRO A 187 -10.92 6.66 13.72
CA PRO A 187 -10.00 7.32 12.82
C PRO A 187 -8.90 8.00 13.64
N VAL A 188 -7.65 7.88 13.16
CA VAL A 188 -6.55 8.72 13.67
C VAL A 188 -6.77 10.12 13.10
N ILE A 189 -7.05 11.09 13.94
CA ILE A 189 -7.34 12.47 13.54
C ILE A 189 -6.08 13.30 13.76
N PHE A 190 -5.67 14.05 12.74
CA PHE A 190 -4.58 15.01 12.81
C PHE A 190 -5.13 16.43 12.75
N GLN A 191 -4.85 17.23 13.77
CA GLN A 191 -5.17 18.63 13.77
C GLN A 191 -3.88 19.47 13.80
N ARG A 192 -3.71 20.33 12.82
CA ARG A 192 -2.62 21.31 12.82
C ARG A 192 -2.97 22.49 13.71
N LEU A 193 -2.07 22.86 14.61
CA LEU A 193 -2.22 24.00 15.49
C LEU A 193 -1.75 25.32 14.87
N SER A 194 -0.94 25.24 13.79
CA SER A 194 -0.37 26.41 13.10
C SER A 194 -0.29 26.21 11.61
N ILE A 195 -0.23 27.29 10.84
CA ILE A 195 0.03 27.28 9.39
C ILE A 195 1.46 26.76 9.10
N SER A 196 2.44 26.99 10.00
CA SER A 196 3.79 26.49 9.88
C SER A 196 3.90 24.97 10.12
N ALA A 197 2.91 24.37 10.81
CA ALA A 197 2.89 22.93 11.03
C ALA A 197 2.75 22.19 9.70
N LYS A 198 3.67 21.27 9.41
CA LYS A 198 3.56 20.40 8.24
C LYS A 198 2.60 19.25 8.53
N PRO A 199 1.76 18.86 7.55
CA PRO A 199 0.93 17.68 7.70
C PRO A 199 1.81 16.43 7.86
N LEU A 200 1.33 15.47 8.63
CA LEU A 200 1.97 14.16 8.72
C LEU A 200 1.81 13.45 7.36
N ILE A 201 2.92 13.11 6.72
CA ILE A 201 2.92 12.49 5.40
C ILE A 201 3.13 10.99 5.56
N ARG A 202 2.16 10.20 5.08
CA ARG A 202 2.27 8.75 5.05
C ARG A 202 3.45 8.33 4.17
N LYS A 203 4.28 7.41 4.65
CA LYS A 203 5.50 6.93 3.96
C LYS A 203 5.26 6.17 2.64
N GLY A 204 4.03 5.78 2.41
CA GLY A 204 3.59 4.99 1.26
C GLY A 204 2.44 4.07 1.66
N PRO A 205 1.79 3.44 0.69
CA PRO A 205 0.57 2.68 0.93
C PRO A 205 0.74 1.45 1.86
N PHE A 206 1.98 0.98 2.09
CA PHE A 206 2.28 -0.20 2.93
C PHE A 206 3.27 0.05 4.07
N LYS A 207 3.80 1.26 4.19
CA LYS A 207 4.60 1.58 5.36
C LYS A 207 3.67 2.14 6.41
N SER A 208 3.58 1.48 7.54
CA SER A 208 2.70 1.79 8.68
C SER A 208 3.08 3.08 9.41
N GLY A 209 3.88 3.96 8.80
CA GLY A 209 4.41 5.14 9.45
C GLY A 209 4.05 6.44 8.76
N TYR A 210 3.97 7.49 9.56
CA TYR A 210 3.82 8.87 9.13
C TYR A 210 5.10 9.62 9.44
N ARG A 211 5.64 10.36 8.46
CA ARG A 211 6.79 11.23 8.66
C ARG A 211 6.38 12.47 9.42
N VAL A 212 7.23 12.84 10.37
CA VAL A 212 7.07 13.98 11.25
C VAL A 212 8.14 15.02 10.92
N TYR A 213 7.74 16.28 10.89
CA TYR A 213 8.58 17.40 10.48
C TYR A 213 8.57 18.49 11.54
N LEU A 214 9.71 19.16 11.72
CA LEU A 214 9.75 20.39 12.53
C LEU A 214 9.07 21.55 11.76
N PRO A 215 8.25 22.36 12.43
CA PRO A 215 7.67 23.56 11.81
C PRO A 215 8.74 24.63 11.55
N ASP A 216 9.72 24.76 12.44
CA ASP A 216 10.78 25.76 12.41
C ASP A 216 12.15 25.10 12.53
N SER A 217 13.21 25.79 12.06
CA SER A 217 14.59 25.35 12.26
C SER A 217 14.99 25.52 13.72
N ILE A 218 15.74 24.55 14.25
CA ILE A 218 16.17 24.54 15.66
C ILE A 218 17.68 24.41 15.77
N TYR A 219 18.24 25.04 16.80
CA TYR A 219 19.65 24.94 17.17
C TYR A 219 19.78 24.21 18.50
N ILE A 220 20.51 23.10 18.53
CA ILE A 220 20.72 22.33 19.74
C ILE A 220 22.21 22.40 20.11
N PRO A 221 22.58 23.00 21.24
CA PRO A 221 23.94 23.02 21.75
C PRO A 221 24.49 21.61 22.00
N PRO A 222 25.84 21.49 22.13
CA PRO A 222 26.48 20.21 22.42
C PRO A 222 25.95 19.57 23.70
N SER A 223 25.66 18.26 23.63
CA SER A 223 25.19 17.44 24.74
C SER A 223 23.87 17.89 25.39
N GLU A 224 23.16 18.82 24.80
CA GLU A 224 21.83 19.24 25.26
C GLU A 224 20.70 18.38 24.67
N THR A 225 19.65 18.26 25.48
CA THR A 225 18.37 17.71 25.05
C THR A 225 17.32 18.81 25.06
N GLN A 226 16.66 19.00 23.94
CA GLN A 226 15.57 19.96 23.83
C GLN A 226 14.29 19.25 23.41
N CYS A 227 13.14 19.75 23.92
CA CYS A 227 11.82 19.23 23.58
C CYS A 227 11.09 20.25 22.69
N HIS A 228 10.71 19.83 21.49
CA HIS A 228 10.08 20.68 20.50
C HIS A 228 8.69 20.18 20.15
N SER A 229 7.72 21.09 20.08
CA SER A 229 6.41 20.80 19.52
C SER A 229 6.49 20.77 17.99
N ILE A 230 5.79 19.83 17.38
CA ILE A 230 5.58 19.83 15.93
C ILE A 230 4.31 20.56 15.51
N LEU A 231 3.62 21.20 16.48
CA LEU A 231 2.37 21.94 16.29
C LEU A 231 1.26 21.10 15.60
N VAL A 232 1.21 19.82 15.94
CA VAL A 232 0.18 18.89 15.51
C VAL A 232 -0.37 18.19 16.73
N VAL A 233 -1.69 18.17 16.86
CA VAL A 233 -2.42 17.31 17.79
C VAL A 233 -2.75 16.02 17.07
N LEU A 234 -2.50 14.92 17.74
CA LEU A 234 -2.84 13.58 17.28
C LEU A 234 -3.87 12.98 18.22
N GLU A 235 -5.03 12.64 17.69
CA GLU A 235 -6.02 11.85 18.41
C GLU A 235 -5.89 10.40 17.99
N VAL A 236 -5.49 9.55 18.93
CA VAL A 236 -5.30 8.12 18.74
C VAL A 236 -6.48 7.38 19.37
N GLY A 237 -7.06 6.45 18.62
CA GLY A 237 -8.16 5.61 19.13
C GLY A 237 -7.75 4.73 20.30
N SER A 238 -8.71 4.35 21.13
CA SER A 238 -8.53 3.64 22.41
C SER A 238 -7.84 2.27 22.29
N ARG A 239 -7.72 1.72 21.09
CA ARG A 239 -7.08 0.42 20.83
C ARG A 239 -5.79 0.52 20.04
N SER A 240 -5.23 1.70 19.94
CA SER A 240 -3.98 1.94 19.22
C SER A 240 -3.04 2.77 20.07
N ILE A 241 -1.76 2.56 19.90
CA ILE A 241 -0.69 3.37 20.47
C ILE A 241 0.20 3.85 19.35
N GLY A 242 0.57 5.12 19.35
CA GLY A 242 1.55 5.66 18.44
C GLY A 242 2.96 5.44 18.99
N LEU A 243 3.84 4.82 18.22
CA LEU A 243 5.28 4.77 18.52
C LEU A 243 6.01 5.76 17.62
N LEU A 244 6.55 6.82 18.23
CA LEU A 244 7.41 7.78 17.55
C LEU A 244 8.86 7.31 17.63
N THR A 245 9.53 7.23 16.48
CA THR A 245 10.95 6.83 16.38
C THR A 245 11.72 7.83 15.51
N GLY A 246 12.99 8.09 15.87
CA GLY A 246 13.82 9.04 15.16
C GLY A 246 14.27 8.56 13.78
N VAL A 247 14.38 9.49 12.85
CA VAL A 247 14.89 9.26 11.49
C VAL A 247 16.24 9.94 11.25
N ILE A 248 16.62 10.93 12.07
CA ILE A 248 17.82 11.73 11.86
C ILE A 248 19.07 11.02 12.44
N ALA A 249 19.45 9.88 11.92
CA ALA A 249 20.69 9.23 12.35
C ALA A 249 21.98 9.93 11.83
N ASN A 250 21.88 10.81 10.83
CA ASN A 250 23.06 11.27 10.07
C ASN A 250 23.66 12.60 10.50
N LYS A 251 23.08 13.31 11.50
CA LYS A 251 23.60 14.62 11.95
C LYS A 251 24.08 14.63 13.41
N GLY A 252 24.28 13.47 14.02
CA GLY A 252 24.65 13.40 15.45
C GLY A 252 23.51 13.77 16.40
N ALA A 253 22.27 13.81 15.93
CA ALA A 253 21.08 14.02 16.74
C ALA A 253 20.40 12.69 17.06
N LEU A 254 20.06 12.50 18.33
CA LEU A 254 19.21 11.40 18.79
C LEU A 254 17.80 11.92 19.04
N VAL A 255 16.82 11.42 18.30
CA VAL A 255 15.42 11.64 18.63
C VAL A 255 14.97 10.51 19.56
N HIS A 256 14.50 10.87 20.73
CA HIS A 256 14.06 9.89 21.72
C HIS A 256 12.76 9.22 21.27
N PRO A 257 12.68 7.90 21.34
CA PRO A 257 11.42 7.19 21.13
C PRO A 257 10.38 7.63 22.14
N THR A 258 9.16 7.85 21.69
CA THR A 258 8.05 8.28 22.54
C THR A 258 6.79 7.51 22.16
N PHE A 259 6.04 7.06 23.15
CA PHE A 259 4.71 6.52 22.95
C PHE A 259 3.67 7.66 22.99
N ILE A 260 2.73 7.59 22.07
CA ILE A 260 1.57 8.48 22.01
C ILE A 260 0.36 7.62 22.37
N GLU A 261 -0.19 7.85 23.54
CA GLU A 261 -1.29 7.08 24.09
C GLU A 261 -2.64 7.46 23.43
N SER A 262 -3.68 6.74 23.79
CA SER A 262 -5.04 7.06 23.33
C SER A 262 -5.50 8.39 23.88
N GLY A 263 -6.09 9.22 23.01
CA GLY A 263 -6.56 10.56 23.33
C GLY A 263 -6.02 11.60 22.36
N ALA A 264 -6.35 12.86 22.61
CA ALA A 264 -5.88 13.97 21.80
C ALA A 264 -4.71 14.66 22.51
N GLU A 265 -3.52 14.47 22.01
CA GLU A 265 -2.30 15.08 22.57
C GLU A 265 -1.49 15.82 21.50
N GLU A 266 -0.90 16.94 21.92
CA GLU A 266 0.10 17.65 21.12
C GLU A 266 1.38 16.85 21.06
N ILE A 267 1.86 16.56 19.85
CA ILE A 267 3.08 15.79 19.67
C ILE A 267 4.31 16.65 19.99
N LYS A 268 5.07 16.21 20.97
CA LYS A 268 6.35 16.79 21.35
C LYS A 268 7.46 15.77 21.11
N ILE A 269 8.61 16.28 20.63
CA ILE A 269 9.75 15.46 20.28
C ILE A 269 10.95 15.91 21.08
N ALA A 270 11.54 15.00 21.84
CA ALA A 270 12.80 15.23 22.53
C ALA A 270 13.98 14.86 21.62
N ILE A 271 14.91 15.79 21.44
CA ILE A 271 16.07 15.63 20.57
C ILE A 271 17.34 15.97 21.36
N THR A 272 18.28 15.03 21.39
CA THR A 272 19.60 15.22 22.02
C THR A 272 20.68 15.40 20.96
N ASN A 273 21.51 16.42 21.12
CA ASN A 273 22.74 16.58 20.34
C ASN A 273 23.85 15.70 20.94
N LEU A 274 24.28 14.69 20.19
CA LEU A 274 25.34 13.76 20.61
C LEU A 274 26.73 14.22 20.15
N THR A 275 26.83 15.42 19.56
CA THR A 275 28.10 15.96 19.06
C THR A 275 28.70 17.00 20.00
N PHE A 276 29.94 17.41 19.72
CA PHE A 276 30.67 18.46 20.47
C PHE A 276 30.46 19.87 19.89
N VAL A 277 29.59 20.02 18.89
CA VAL A 277 29.27 21.30 18.25
C VAL A 277 27.76 21.51 18.20
N THR A 278 27.33 22.75 18.18
CA THR A 278 25.91 23.07 17.97
C THR A 278 25.44 22.54 16.63
N ILE A 279 24.34 21.80 16.62
CA ILE A 279 23.73 21.31 15.39
C ILE A 279 22.53 22.17 15.00
N LEU A 280 22.38 22.39 13.69
CA LEU A 280 21.20 22.98 13.08
C LEU A 280 20.37 21.89 12.44
N ILE A 281 19.10 21.83 12.81
CA ILE A 281 18.10 20.98 12.15
C ILE A 281 17.13 21.91 11.43
N ASP A 282 17.12 21.84 10.11
CA ASP A 282 16.32 22.73 9.27
C ASP A 282 14.83 22.38 9.33
N ALA A 283 14.00 23.41 9.29
CA ALA A 283 12.55 23.27 9.14
C ALA A 283 12.20 22.41 7.91
N GLY A 284 11.24 21.53 8.09
CA GLY A 284 10.72 20.72 7.00
C GLY A 284 11.54 19.51 6.60
N LEU A 285 12.61 19.21 7.31
CA LEU A 285 13.24 17.88 7.21
C LEU A 285 12.43 16.84 8.02
N PRO A 286 12.31 15.60 7.53
CA PRO A 286 11.70 14.52 8.31
C PRO A 286 12.64 14.17 9.47
N ILE A 287 12.15 14.34 10.71
CA ILE A 287 12.95 14.11 11.92
C ILE A 287 12.59 12.83 12.63
N ALA A 288 11.34 12.41 12.52
CA ALA A 288 10.82 11.22 13.17
C ALA A 288 9.73 10.55 12.34
N GLU A 289 9.33 9.39 12.76
CA GLU A 289 8.22 8.62 12.22
C GLU A 289 7.29 8.17 13.34
N ILE A 290 5.99 8.22 13.10
CA ILE A 290 4.99 7.64 13.99
C ILE A 290 4.44 6.40 13.32
N THR A 291 4.54 5.27 14.00
CA THR A 291 3.92 4.00 13.62
C THR A 291 2.82 3.68 14.62
N PHE A 292 1.61 3.38 14.14
CA PHE A 292 0.52 2.96 15.01
C PHE A 292 0.56 1.45 15.20
N LEU A 293 0.53 1.03 16.45
CA LEU A 293 0.52 -0.37 16.85
C LEU A 293 -0.82 -0.67 17.53
N PRO A 294 -1.48 -1.79 17.20
CA PRO A 294 -2.67 -2.23 17.91
C PRO A 294 -2.32 -2.61 19.35
N VAL A 295 -3.15 -2.19 20.30
CA VAL A 295 -3.04 -2.59 21.69
C VAL A 295 -4.05 -3.68 21.96
N LEU A 296 -3.57 -4.86 22.33
CA LEU A 296 -4.41 -5.93 22.85
C LEU A 296 -4.78 -5.56 24.29
N ILE A 297 -5.97 -5.01 24.47
CA ILE A 297 -6.52 -4.82 25.81
C ILE A 297 -7.03 -6.20 26.26
N PRO A 298 -6.46 -6.81 27.33
CA PRO A 298 -6.99 -8.05 27.85
C PRO A 298 -8.44 -7.83 28.23
N ILE A 299 -9.35 -8.69 27.76
CA ILE A 299 -10.73 -8.71 28.27
C ILE A 299 -10.60 -8.98 29.77
N PRO A 300 -11.12 -8.14 30.66
CA PRO A 300 -11.04 -8.40 32.09
C PRO A 300 -11.88 -9.64 32.40
N THR A 301 -11.24 -10.79 32.39
CA THR A 301 -11.71 -11.92 33.18
C THR A 301 -11.53 -11.49 34.63
N GLU A 302 -12.59 -11.51 35.41
CA GLU A 302 -12.67 -11.08 36.81
C GLU A 302 -11.30 -11.17 37.51
N ALA A 303 -10.69 -10.00 37.76
CA ALA A 303 -9.39 -9.96 38.42
C ALA A 303 -9.56 -10.52 39.85
N LYS A 304 -9.16 -11.75 40.05
CA LYS A 304 -8.89 -12.23 41.41
C LYS A 304 -7.80 -11.33 41.97
N VAL A 305 -8.20 -10.42 42.84
CA VAL A 305 -7.27 -9.58 43.59
C VAL A 305 -6.40 -10.52 44.45
N ILE A 306 -5.21 -10.79 43.98
CA ILE A 306 -4.19 -11.47 44.79
C ILE A 306 -3.72 -10.40 45.78
N LYS A 307 -4.28 -10.44 47.00
CA LYS A 307 -3.75 -9.66 48.12
C LYS A 307 -2.40 -10.24 48.47
N TYR A 308 -1.33 -9.59 48.06
CA TYR A 308 0.00 -9.83 48.62
C TYR A 308 0.00 -9.30 50.05
N GLY A 309 -0.18 -10.23 51.03
CA GLY A 309 0.02 -9.93 52.41
C GLY A 309 1.51 -9.78 52.68
N TYR A 310 2.00 -8.56 52.86
CA TYR A 310 3.28 -8.32 53.48
C TYR A 310 3.17 -8.71 54.95
N GLN A 311 3.69 -9.89 55.36
CA GLN A 311 3.99 -10.16 56.74
C GLN A 311 5.25 -9.39 57.11
N GLN A 312 5.09 -8.30 57.84
CA GLN A 312 6.19 -7.71 58.61
C GLN A 312 6.57 -8.73 59.71
N ARG A 313 7.77 -9.26 59.63
CA ARG A 313 8.42 -9.95 60.77
C ARG A 313 9.22 -8.90 61.50
N TYR A 314 8.83 -8.69 62.77
CA TYR A 314 9.65 -8.04 63.78
C TYR A 314 10.83 -8.89 64.15
#